data_af765a1835f5d48fd2f94c6e3677f8e8
#
_entry.id   af765a1835f5d48fd2f94c6e3677f8e8
#
_cell.length_a   1.000
_cell.length_b   1.000
_cell.length_c   1.000
_cell.angle_alpha   90.00
_cell.angle_beta   90.00
_cell.angle_gamma   90.00
#
_symmetry.space_group_name_H-M   'P 1'
#
loop_
_entity.id
_entity.type
_entity.pdbx_description
1 polymer ?
#
loop_
_entity_poly.entity_id
_entity_poly.type
_entity_poly.pdbx_seq_one_letter_code
_entity_poly.pdbx_strand_id
1 'polypeptide(L)'
;MQFTFKFPPINKLLPICLAIVTVLLIAYFGQPRAIAQVRSNVAVDFGQPATGTISMSGILHGIDTAKPPDSSIKPLQPKLWRAGRLDIYDRVIASGAEFQLVVSDLWGYGTNPNGWPYQNYPAWESFIRQLAQQNKGKKIIWDVWNEPDLKNPFWNGSREQFFETYKRAYKILREELGPSAIIGGPSLGYYSKEYLAAFLNYCKANKLEVNFLSWHELNDTMILFVDDHVIDAKRNFQQSPFYKELKLQKIYVNEIVGNLAQYQPGEILGYLYNLEYAKADGACRACWDSKGPNKVSNCFNNTLSGMVMPNTFEPRAAWWTYKAYADGVNSRVRSRSDNDRLVALASKSNPEGKAQILLGYFDRNYSSATRVTLSLGNLEQLGIQRGQKITLKLEKIPNNEEGAVQKLVTVKEEQVSVGSGSLAYVIPNFNVHEGYLLTVSK
;
A
#
# COMPACT_ATOMS: atom_id res chain seq x y z
N MET A 1 -13.87 -17.23 -91.24
CA MET A 1 -14.24 -16.14 -90.36
C MET A 1 -13.42 -16.27 -88.99
N GLN A 2 -12.39 -15.50 -88.88
CA GLN A 2 -11.58 -15.48 -87.59
C GLN A 2 -12.11 -14.34 -86.77
N PHE A 3 -12.65 -14.64 -85.60
CA PHE A 3 -13.01 -13.64 -84.61
C PHE A 3 -11.79 -13.37 -83.66
N THR A 4 -11.19 -12.18 -83.75
CA THR A 4 -10.16 -11.70 -82.83
C THR A 4 -10.83 -10.95 -81.73
N PHE A 5 -10.78 -11.50 -80.48
CA PHE A 5 -11.13 -10.77 -79.28
C PHE A 5 -9.99 -9.88 -78.90
N LYS A 6 -10.19 -8.53 -78.92
CA LYS A 6 -9.26 -7.53 -78.34
C LYS A 6 -9.61 -7.39 -76.87
N PHE A 7 -8.73 -7.84 -76.01
CA PHE A 7 -8.77 -7.47 -74.57
C PHE A 7 -8.34 -6.01 -74.40
N PRO A 8 -9.01 -5.24 -73.51
CA PRO A 8 -8.55 -3.88 -73.18
C PRO A 8 -7.21 -3.93 -72.44
N PRO A 9 -6.34 -2.90 -72.59
CA PRO A 9 -5.03 -2.95 -71.99
C PRO A 9 -5.07 -2.94 -70.44
N ILE A 10 -4.31 -3.85 -69.86
CA ILE A 10 -4.24 -4.18 -68.41
C ILE A 10 -3.99 -2.91 -67.54
N ASN A 11 -3.39 -1.86 -68.08
CA ASN A 11 -3.07 -0.61 -67.37
C ASN A 11 -4.28 0.24 -66.93
N LYS A 12 -5.51 -0.03 -67.41
CA LYS A 12 -6.72 0.69 -66.95
C LYS A 12 -7.50 -0.01 -65.84
N LEU A 13 -7.22 -1.29 -65.56
CA LEU A 13 -7.89 -2.06 -64.51
C LEU A 13 -7.14 -1.97 -63.16
N LEU A 14 -5.81 -1.70 -63.17
CA LEU A 14 -5.00 -1.65 -61.99
C LEU A 14 -5.44 -0.58 -60.95
N PRO A 15 -5.74 0.69 -61.34
CA PRO A 15 -6.15 1.70 -60.37
C PRO A 15 -7.53 1.43 -59.75
N ILE A 16 -8.45 0.76 -60.49
CA ILE A 16 -9.79 0.43 -59.95
C ILE A 16 -9.72 -0.68 -58.92
N CYS A 17 -8.91 -1.71 -59.16
CA CYS A 17 -8.69 -2.80 -58.20
C CYS A 17 -7.97 -2.29 -56.93
N LEU A 18 -7.00 -1.38 -57.10
CA LEU A 18 -6.29 -0.79 -55.94
C LEU A 18 -7.23 0.08 -55.09
N ALA A 19 -8.10 0.88 -55.74
CA ALA A 19 -9.07 1.73 -55.02
C ALA A 19 -10.12 0.87 -54.27
N ILE A 20 -10.60 -0.23 -54.82
CA ILE A 20 -11.54 -1.14 -54.16
C ILE A 20 -10.89 -1.85 -52.99
N VAL A 21 -9.64 -2.32 -53.14
CA VAL A 21 -8.90 -2.95 -52.02
C VAL A 21 -8.60 -1.96 -50.90
N THR A 22 -8.28 -0.70 -51.24
CA THR A 22 -8.04 0.33 -50.25
C THR A 22 -9.32 0.70 -49.49
N VAL A 23 -10.45 0.83 -50.18
CA VAL A 23 -11.74 1.10 -49.54
C VAL A 23 -12.20 -0.07 -48.67
N LEU A 24 -11.98 -1.30 -49.09
CA LEU A 24 -12.29 -2.49 -48.30
C LEU A 24 -11.38 -2.63 -47.08
N LEU A 25 -10.10 -2.29 -47.20
CA LEU A 25 -9.16 -2.24 -46.05
C LEU A 25 -9.55 -1.13 -45.08
N ILE A 26 -9.89 0.07 -45.53
CA ILE A 26 -10.37 1.15 -44.68
C ILE A 26 -11.70 0.79 -44.00
N ALA A 27 -12.62 0.14 -44.70
CA ALA A 27 -13.87 -0.34 -44.10
C ALA A 27 -13.66 -1.48 -43.10
N TYR A 28 -12.66 -2.32 -43.30
CA TYR A 28 -12.34 -3.43 -42.37
C TYR A 28 -11.51 -2.99 -41.13
N PHE A 29 -10.57 -2.06 -41.35
CA PHE A 29 -9.74 -1.52 -40.26
C PHE A 29 -10.27 -0.22 -39.62
N GLY A 30 -11.20 0.46 -40.31
CA GLY A 30 -11.84 1.69 -39.82
C GLY A 30 -13.08 1.50 -38.97
N GLN A 31 -13.56 0.26 -38.78
CA GLN A 31 -14.56 -0.01 -37.75
C GLN A 31 -13.88 0.19 -36.38
N PRO A 32 -14.35 1.10 -35.53
CA PRO A 32 -13.89 1.13 -34.14
C PRO A 32 -14.26 -0.25 -33.58
N ARG A 33 -13.27 -1.13 -33.40
CA ARG A 33 -13.47 -2.33 -32.59
C ARG A 33 -13.97 -1.79 -31.26
N ALA A 34 -15.24 -2.03 -30.95
CA ALA A 34 -15.75 -1.81 -29.62
C ALA A 34 -14.83 -2.64 -28.71
N ILE A 35 -13.89 -1.96 -28.02
CA ILE A 35 -13.07 -2.62 -27.00
C ILE A 35 -14.11 -3.17 -26.03
N ALA A 36 -14.23 -4.49 -25.96
CA ALA A 36 -15.18 -5.11 -25.06
C ALA A 36 -14.87 -4.58 -23.66
N GLN A 37 -15.82 -3.85 -23.09
CA GLN A 37 -15.65 -3.30 -21.75
C GLN A 37 -15.35 -4.45 -20.81
N VAL A 38 -14.20 -4.42 -20.14
CA VAL A 38 -13.83 -5.42 -19.15
C VAL A 38 -14.92 -5.45 -18.08
N ARG A 39 -15.38 -6.65 -17.74
CA ARG A 39 -16.40 -6.88 -16.71
C ARG A 39 -15.74 -7.59 -15.55
N SER A 40 -15.98 -7.12 -14.34
CA SER A 40 -15.48 -7.72 -13.10
C SER A 40 -16.62 -7.86 -12.10
N ASN A 41 -16.56 -8.91 -11.29
CA ASN A 41 -17.55 -9.18 -10.27
C ASN A 41 -16.87 -9.17 -8.89
N VAL A 42 -17.53 -8.54 -7.94
CA VAL A 42 -17.11 -8.51 -6.53
C VAL A 42 -18.24 -9.09 -5.69
N ALA A 43 -17.95 -10.12 -4.93
CA ALA A 43 -18.87 -10.68 -3.94
C ALA A 43 -18.50 -10.14 -2.55
N VAL A 44 -19.51 -9.68 -1.81
CA VAL A 44 -19.40 -9.24 -0.41
C VAL A 44 -20.38 -10.06 0.41
N ASP A 45 -19.89 -10.66 1.49
CA ASP A 45 -20.69 -11.50 2.41
C ASP A 45 -20.70 -10.86 3.79
N PHE A 46 -21.81 -10.21 4.16
CA PHE A 46 -21.97 -9.58 5.48
C PHE A 46 -22.15 -10.59 6.61
N GLY A 47 -22.39 -11.86 6.30
CA GLY A 47 -22.48 -12.96 7.28
C GLY A 47 -21.12 -13.51 7.70
N GLN A 48 -20.05 -13.22 6.96
CA GLN A 48 -18.71 -13.74 7.25
C GLN A 48 -17.75 -12.63 7.64
N PRO A 49 -17.36 -12.52 8.92
CA PRO A 49 -16.34 -11.56 9.33
C PRO A 49 -14.97 -11.92 8.73
N ALA A 50 -14.21 -10.93 8.35
CA ALA A 50 -12.79 -11.08 8.05
C ALA A 50 -12.05 -11.15 9.39
N THR A 51 -11.50 -12.32 9.73
CA THR A 51 -10.81 -12.57 10.99
C THR A 51 -9.33 -12.21 10.92
N GLY A 52 -8.79 -11.66 12.02
CA GLY A 52 -7.37 -11.35 12.15
C GLY A 52 -6.91 -10.17 11.29
N THR A 53 -7.81 -9.24 10.97
CA THR A 53 -7.47 -8.00 10.26
C THR A 53 -6.66 -7.09 11.16
N ILE A 54 -5.51 -6.64 10.65
CA ILE A 54 -4.63 -5.66 11.29
C ILE A 54 -4.57 -4.43 10.38
N SER A 55 -4.65 -3.24 10.96
CA SER A 55 -4.59 -2.01 10.19
C SER A 55 -3.20 -1.79 9.57
N MET A 56 -3.19 -1.57 8.26
CA MET A 56 -2.00 -1.16 7.50
C MET A 56 -1.85 0.35 7.40
N SER A 57 -2.62 1.11 8.23
CA SER A 57 -2.52 2.56 8.30
C SER A 57 -1.28 2.97 9.09
N GLY A 58 -0.13 2.98 8.45
CA GLY A 58 1.12 3.50 9.01
C GLY A 58 1.74 4.56 8.14
N ILE A 59 2.65 5.35 8.71
CA ILE A 59 3.25 6.53 8.09
C ILE A 59 4.76 6.53 8.31
N LEU A 60 5.50 6.87 7.25
CA LEU A 60 6.94 7.12 7.32
C LEU A 60 7.17 8.64 7.46
N HIS A 61 7.89 9.11 8.47
CA HIS A 61 8.21 10.53 8.68
C HIS A 61 6.95 11.46 8.62
N GLY A 62 7.00 12.51 7.85
CA GLY A 62 5.85 13.32 7.38
C GLY A 62 5.20 14.25 8.39
N ILE A 63 5.76 14.40 9.61
CA ILE A 63 5.32 15.36 10.65
C ILE A 63 6.50 16.01 11.37
N ASP A 64 6.22 17.13 12.02
CA ASP A 64 7.05 17.68 13.11
C ASP A 64 6.26 17.67 14.45
N THR A 65 6.74 18.38 15.43
CA THR A 65 6.12 18.44 16.77
C THR A 65 4.76 19.14 16.80
N ALA A 66 4.39 19.87 15.74
CA ALA A 66 3.17 20.70 15.67
C ALA A 66 2.38 20.51 14.36
N LYS A 67 3.05 20.19 13.25
CA LYS A 67 2.45 20.16 11.91
C LYS A 67 2.49 18.76 11.29
N PRO A 68 1.49 18.41 10.43
CA PRO A 68 0.23 19.10 10.23
C PRO A 68 -0.64 19.04 11.48
N PRO A 69 -1.80 19.73 11.56
CA PRO A 69 -2.67 19.67 12.75
C PRO A 69 -3.19 18.24 13.01
N ASP A 70 -3.47 17.93 14.25
CA ASP A 70 -3.96 16.60 14.66
C ASP A 70 -5.30 16.20 13.99
N SER A 71 -6.08 17.17 13.55
CA SER A 71 -7.27 16.95 12.74
C SER A 71 -6.98 16.27 11.38
N SER A 72 -5.76 16.40 10.87
CA SER A 72 -5.32 15.69 9.67
C SER A 72 -4.82 14.27 9.99
N ILE A 73 -4.43 13.98 11.22
CA ILE A 73 -3.84 12.70 11.65
C ILE A 73 -4.89 11.75 12.21
N LYS A 74 -5.70 12.21 13.19
CA LYS A 74 -6.65 11.38 13.93
C LYS A 74 -7.62 10.57 13.05
N PRO A 75 -8.18 11.13 11.94
CA PRO A 75 -9.07 10.36 11.06
C PRO A 75 -8.40 9.18 10.35
N LEU A 76 -7.08 9.17 10.22
CA LEU A 76 -6.33 8.09 9.59
C LEU A 76 -6.08 6.91 10.53
N GLN A 77 -6.33 7.07 11.84
CA GLN A 77 -6.13 6.06 12.88
C GLN A 77 -4.80 5.29 12.71
N PRO A 78 -3.64 5.99 12.64
CA PRO A 78 -2.37 5.34 12.37
C PRO A 78 -2.05 4.29 13.43
N LYS A 79 -1.49 3.15 13.01
CA LYS A 79 -1.11 2.04 13.92
C LYS A 79 0.38 1.86 14.05
N LEU A 80 1.14 2.30 13.05
CA LEU A 80 2.59 2.26 13.04
C LEU A 80 3.13 3.58 12.51
N TRP A 81 4.15 4.11 13.15
CA TRP A 81 4.85 5.31 12.69
C TRP A 81 6.34 5.06 12.68
N ARG A 82 6.93 5.07 11.49
CA ARG A 82 8.36 4.85 11.27
C ARG A 82 9.05 6.18 11.04
N ALA A 83 10.06 6.52 11.80
CA ALA A 83 10.78 7.79 11.63
C ALA A 83 12.21 7.73 12.15
N GLY A 84 13.09 8.55 11.55
CA GLY A 84 14.48 8.76 11.96
C GLY A 84 14.67 9.96 12.89
N ARG A 85 13.68 10.30 13.72
CA ARG A 85 13.73 11.44 14.66
C ARG A 85 12.91 11.15 15.92
N LEU A 86 13.35 11.62 17.04
CA LEU A 86 12.76 11.30 18.35
C LEU A 86 11.89 12.41 18.94
N ASP A 87 11.99 13.63 18.45
CA ASP A 87 11.22 14.78 18.94
C ASP A 87 9.71 14.67 18.68
N ILE A 88 9.30 13.80 17.74
CA ILE A 88 7.89 13.52 17.44
C ILE A 88 7.31 12.35 18.26
N TYR A 89 8.11 11.66 19.08
CA TYR A 89 7.72 10.44 19.79
C TYR A 89 6.39 10.60 20.55
N ASP A 90 6.31 11.60 21.43
CA ASP A 90 5.12 11.79 22.27
C ASP A 90 3.86 12.05 21.42
N ARG A 91 4.00 12.79 20.33
CA ARG A 91 2.92 13.07 19.39
C ARG A 91 2.45 11.81 18.66
N VAL A 92 3.37 10.95 18.24
CA VAL A 92 3.05 9.67 17.63
C VAL A 92 2.30 8.77 18.62
N ILE A 93 2.79 8.63 19.85
CA ILE A 93 2.09 7.84 20.88
C ILE A 93 0.69 8.39 21.18
N ALA A 94 0.54 9.71 21.24
CA ALA A 94 -0.76 10.36 21.44
C ALA A 94 -1.74 10.13 20.26
N SER A 95 -1.26 9.84 19.07
CA SER A 95 -2.08 9.47 17.93
C SER A 95 -2.61 8.02 17.99
N GLY A 96 -2.09 7.20 18.89
CA GLY A 96 -2.41 5.78 19.05
C GLY A 96 -1.53 4.83 18.22
N ALA A 97 -0.48 5.33 17.60
CA ALA A 97 0.45 4.53 16.82
C ALA A 97 1.62 3.99 17.67
N GLU A 98 2.13 2.80 17.30
CA GLU A 98 3.45 2.34 17.75
C GLU A 98 4.53 3.15 17.05
N PHE A 99 5.63 3.43 17.75
CA PHE A 99 6.75 4.21 17.21
C PHE A 99 7.91 3.29 16.83
N GLN A 100 8.29 3.28 15.55
CA GLN A 100 9.43 2.57 15.02
C GLN A 100 10.54 3.56 14.65
N LEU A 101 11.67 3.45 15.34
CA LEU A 101 12.82 4.34 15.14
C LEU A 101 13.79 3.77 14.11
N VAL A 102 14.03 4.53 13.05
CA VAL A 102 15.08 4.24 12.05
C VAL A 102 16.41 4.78 12.59
N VAL A 103 17.25 3.90 13.10
CA VAL A 103 18.48 4.29 13.78
C VAL A 103 19.53 4.82 12.79
N SER A 104 19.57 4.28 11.57
CA SER A 104 20.48 4.76 10.52
C SER A 104 20.29 6.23 10.14
N ASP A 105 19.05 6.73 10.20
CA ASP A 105 18.77 8.14 9.90
C ASP A 105 19.41 9.07 10.93
N LEU A 106 19.37 8.66 12.20
CA LEU A 106 20.03 9.41 13.29
C LEU A 106 21.56 9.32 13.22
N TRP A 107 22.09 8.21 12.73
CA TRP A 107 23.52 8.09 12.46
C TRP A 107 23.95 8.97 11.29
N GLY A 108 23.09 9.13 10.26
CA GLY A 108 23.35 9.94 9.06
C GLY A 108 24.06 9.18 7.95
N TYR A 109 23.96 7.85 7.93
CA TYR A 109 24.57 7.01 6.89
C TYR A 109 26.08 7.31 6.69
N GLY A 110 26.55 7.38 5.45
CA GLY A 110 27.94 7.72 5.10
C GLY A 110 28.30 9.19 5.24
N THR A 111 27.34 10.08 5.58
CA THR A 111 27.60 11.52 5.83
C THR A 111 27.99 11.80 7.28
N ASN A 112 27.92 10.79 8.18
CA ASN A 112 28.38 10.91 9.54
C ASN A 112 29.88 11.23 9.56
N PRO A 113 30.39 12.13 10.44
CA PRO A 113 31.82 12.40 10.58
C PRO A 113 32.69 11.16 10.87
N ASN A 114 32.11 10.12 11.46
CA ASN A 114 32.76 8.83 11.70
C ASN A 114 32.62 7.85 10.52
N GLY A 115 32.03 8.29 9.39
CA GLY A 115 31.73 7.45 8.23
C GLY A 115 30.68 6.37 8.48
N TRP A 116 30.75 5.28 7.77
CA TRP A 116 29.90 4.13 7.96
C TRP A 116 30.23 3.39 9.26
N PRO A 117 29.28 2.75 9.95
CA PRO A 117 29.55 2.04 11.20
C PRO A 117 30.71 1.07 11.14
N TYR A 118 30.88 0.34 10.03
CA TYR A 118 31.98 -0.61 9.87
C TYR A 118 33.37 0.03 9.74
N GLN A 119 33.46 1.32 9.52
CA GLN A 119 34.71 2.08 9.50
C GLN A 119 35.13 2.51 10.90
N ASN A 120 34.18 2.67 11.84
CA ASN A 120 34.43 3.07 13.22
C ASN A 120 33.40 2.43 14.18
N TYR A 121 33.54 1.13 14.44
CA TYR A 121 32.66 0.44 15.39
C TYR A 121 32.63 1.03 16.79
N PRO A 122 33.74 1.50 17.39
CA PRO A 122 33.67 2.16 18.70
C PRO A 122 32.76 3.39 18.73
N ALA A 123 32.78 4.22 17.69
CA ALA A 123 31.86 5.37 17.59
C ALA A 123 30.40 4.91 17.40
N TRP A 124 30.14 3.89 16.58
CA TRP A 124 28.81 3.29 16.41
C TRP A 124 28.27 2.74 17.73
N GLU A 125 29.06 1.97 18.46
CA GLU A 125 28.69 1.39 19.74
C GLU A 125 28.39 2.47 20.80
N SER A 126 29.23 3.51 20.87
CA SER A 126 28.99 4.66 21.76
C SER A 126 27.70 5.40 21.43
N PHE A 127 27.43 5.62 20.14
CA PHE A 127 26.19 6.22 19.65
C PHE A 127 24.94 5.40 20.04
N ILE A 128 24.96 4.08 19.79
CA ILE A 128 23.83 3.20 20.16
C ILE A 128 23.60 3.21 21.67
N ARG A 129 24.67 3.17 22.47
CA ARG A 129 24.58 3.19 23.93
C ARG A 129 23.95 4.49 24.46
N GLN A 130 24.40 5.62 23.97
CA GLN A 130 23.83 6.92 24.34
C GLN A 130 22.37 7.02 23.91
N LEU A 131 22.06 6.60 22.70
CA LEU A 131 20.69 6.61 22.16
C LEU A 131 19.75 5.75 23.02
N ALA A 132 20.18 4.54 23.40
CA ALA A 132 19.42 3.64 24.25
C ALA A 132 19.18 4.24 25.64
N GLN A 133 20.23 4.76 26.27
CA GLN A 133 20.16 5.34 27.62
C GLN A 133 19.22 6.55 27.67
N GLN A 134 19.33 7.47 26.71
CA GLN A 134 18.45 8.66 26.59
C GLN A 134 16.98 8.34 26.39
N ASN A 135 16.66 7.14 25.88
CA ASN A 135 15.30 6.73 25.57
C ASN A 135 14.82 5.55 26.41
N LYS A 136 15.51 5.26 27.51
CA LYS A 136 15.10 4.21 28.46
C LYS A 136 13.70 4.49 28.99
N GLY A 137 12.84 3.46 28.98
CA GLY A 137 11.43 3.58 29.39
C GLY A 137 10.46 3.97 28.28
N LYS A 138 10.92 4.44 27.12
CA LYS A 138 10.06 4.67 25.95
C LYS A 138 9.77 3.35 25.24
N LYS A 139 8.56 3.22 24.71
CA LYS A 139 8.12 2.06 23.89
C LYS A 139 8.55 2.27 22.44
N ILE A 140 9.79 1.94 22.11
CA ILE A 140 10.37 2.10 20.79
C ILE A 140 10.59 0.72 20.16
N ILE A 141 10.16 0.59 18.90
CA ILE A 141 10.54 -0.52 18.02
C ILE A 141 11.84 -0.08 17.32
N TRP A 142 12.94 -0.80 17.57
CA TRP A 142 14.26 -0.44 17.09
C TRP A 142 14.55 -1.05 15.74
N ASP A 143 14.48 -0.25 14.69
CA ASP A 143 14.84 -0.59 13.31
C ASP A 143 16.29 -0.13 13.08
N VAL A 144 17.23 -1.08 13.14
CA VAL A 144 18.66 -0.75 13.25
C VAL A 144 19.21 -0.03 12.03
N TRP A 145 18.70 -0.40 10.83
CA TRP A 145 19.20 0.18 9.58
C TRP A 145 18.14 0.22 8.50
N ASN A 146 18.28 1.16 7.55
CA ASN A 146 17.43 1.27 6.37
C ASN A 146 18.19 0.82 5.11
N GLU A 147 17.60 -0.09 4.33
CA GLU A 147 18.03 -0.51 2.98
C GLU A 147 19.50 -0.93 2.86
N PRO A 148 20.00 -1.85 3.69
CA PRO A 148 21.39 -2.28 3.66
C PRO A 148 21.76 -3.11 2.42
N ASP A 149 20.78 -3.49 1.62
CA ASP A 149 20.90 -4.18 0.33
C ASP A 149 21.06 -3.23 -0.85
N LEU A 150 20.75 -1.93 -0.66
CA LEU A 150 20.93 -0.90 -1.67
C LEU A 150 22.26 -0.16 -1.47
N LYS A 151 22.93 0.15 -2.61
CA LYS A 151 24.14 0.95 -2.58
C LYS A 151 23.87 2.40 -2.20
N ASN A 152 24.91 3.23 -2.21
CA ASN A 152 24.83 4.64 -1.88
C ASN A 152 23.47 5.29 -2.27
N PRO A 153 22.79 6.00 -1.33
CA PRO A 153 23.29 6.49 -0.06
C PRO A 153 23.08 5.57 1.16
N PHE A 154 22.44 4.37 1.00
CA PHE A 154 21.94 3.59 2.12
C PHE A 154 22.99 2.68 2.76
N TRP A 155 23.85 2.01 1.95
CA TRP A 155 24.91 1.17 2.47
C TRP A 155 26.08 1.06 1.47
N ASN A 156 27.32 1.20 1.93
CA ASN A 156 28.49 1.08 1.06
C ASN A 156 29.45 -0.05 1.46
N GLY A 157 29.08 -0.82 2.49
CA GLY A 157 29.85 -1.99 2.92
C GLY A 157 29.40 -3.29 2.28
N SER A 158 29.99 -4.39 2.72
CA SER A 158 29.51 -5.73 2.40
C SER A 158 28.30 -6.10 3.25
N ARG A 159 27.57 -7.16 2.85
CA ARG A 159 26.49 -7.74 3.63
C ARG A 159 26.94 -8.20 5.02
N GLU A 160 28.11 -8.80 5.10
CA GLU A 160 28.71 -9.29 6.35
C GLU A 160 29.07 -8.13 7.29
N GLN A 161 29.53 -7.01 6.75
CA GLN A 161 29.75 -5.77 7.52
C GLN A 161 28.46 -5.19 8.06
N PHE A 162 27.36 -5.27 7.30
CA PHE A 162 26.03 -4.91 7.81
C PHE A 162 25.60 -5.84 8.95
N PHE A 163 25.74 -7.15 8.80
CA PHE A 163 25.37 -8.12 9.82
C PHE A 163 26.15 -7.90 11.12
N GLU A 164 27.43 -7.60 11.02
CA GLU A 164 28.25 -7.25 12.18
C GLU A 164 27.80 -5.93 12.82
N THR A 165 27.46 -4.92 12.02
CA THR A 165 26.89 -3.64 12.49
C THR A 165 25.59 -3.86 13.25
N TYR A 166 24.69 -4.69 12.72
CA TYR A 166 23.44 -5.06 13.39
C TYR A 166 23.71 -5.79 14.72
N LYS A 167 24.59 -6.80 14.72
CA LYS A 167 24.96 -7.54 15.93
C LYS A 167 25.45 -6.64 17.06
N ARG A 168 26.30 -5.66 16.74
CA ARG A 168 26.84 -4.71 17.73
C ARG A 168 25.74 -3.83 18.31
N ALA A 169 24.89 -3.26 17.47
CA ALA A 169 23.72 -2.49 17.92
C ALA A 169 22.77 -3.35 18.77
N TYR A 170 22.43 -4.56 18.32
CA TYR A 170 21.57 -5.47 19.05
C TYR A 170 22.07 -5.75 20.47
N LYS A 171 23.37 -6.08 20.62
CA LYS A 171 23.95 -6.40 21.93
C LYS A 171 23.84 -5.23 22.89
N ILE A 172 24.15 -4.02 22.43
CA ILE A 172 24.08 -2.81 23.26
C ILE A 172 22.63 -2.46 23.61
N LEU A 173 21.71 -2.49 22.63
CA LEU A 173 20.29 -2.25 22.89
C LEU A 173 19.72 -3.26 23.90
N ARG A 174 20.14 -4.52 23.80
CA ARG A 174 19.71 -5.57 24.74
C ARG A 174 20.32 -5.40 26.13
N GLU A 175 21.57 -4.96 26.23
CA GLU A 175 22.26 -4.64 27.46
C GLU A 175 21.60 -3.45 28.21
N GLU A 176 21.33 -2.35 27.50
CA GLU A 176 20.81 -1.12 28.10
C GLU A 176 19.30 -1.15 28.37
N LEU A 177 18.52 -1.81 27.52
CA LEU A 177 17.04 -1.77 27.55
C LEU A 177 16.42 -3.08 28.07
N GLY A 178 17.21 -4.14 28.19
CA GLY A 178 16.75 -5.44 28.68
C GLY A 178 16.02 -6.29 27.64
N PRO A 179 15.46 -7.44 28.08
CA PRO A 179 14.87 -8.44 27.18
C PRO A 179 13.56 -8.02 26.52
N SER A 180 12.89 -6.99 27.02
CA SER A 180 11.62 -6.49 26.46
C SER A 180 11.80 -5.53 25.29
N ALA A 181 13.03 -5.09 24.98
CA ALA A 181 13.28 -4.24 23.83
C ALA A 181 12.90 -4.95 22.53
N ILE A 182 12.13 -4.30 21.66
CA ILE A 182 11.73 -4.83 20.35
C ILE A 182 12.78 -4.39 19.32
N ILE A 183 13.58 -5.34 18.85
CA ILE A 183 14.71 -5.08 17.95
C ILE A 183 14.56 -5.96 16.71
N GLY A 184 14.70 -5.40 15.52
CA GLY A 184 14.61 -6.17 14.28
C GLY A 184 15.12 -5.42 13.05
N GLY A 185 14.66 -5.82 11.91
CA GLY A 185 15.07 -5.38 10.59
C GLY A 185 15.03 -6.54 9.61
N PRO A 186 15.83 -6.54 8.53
CA PRO A 186 16.86 -5.58 8.17
C PRO A 186 16.36 -4.36 7.37
N SER A 187 15.05 -4.22 7.15
CA SER A 187 14.42 -3.15 6.36
C SER A 187 15.03 -3.02 4.97
N LEU A 188 14.99 -4.14 4.21
CA LEU A 188 15.53 -4.21 2.85
C LEU A 188 14.74 -3.29 1.91
N GLY A 189 15.37 -2.74 0.90
CA GLY A 189 14.74 -1.91 -0.14
C GLY A 189 13.74 -2.66 -1.02
N TYR A 190 13.74 -4.01 -0.98
CA TYR A 190 12.78 -4.89 -1.63
C TYR A 190 12.80 -6.27 -0.99
N TYR A 191 11.74 -7.06 -1.23
CA TYR A 191 11.70 -8.45 -0.75
C TYR A 191 12.81 -9.29 -1.40
N SER A 192 13.69 -9.83 -0.57
CA SER A 192 14.73 -10.76 -1.00
C SER A 192 14.81 -11.93 -0.01
N LYS A 193 14.22 -13.06 -0.40
CA LYS A 193 14.23 -14.28 0.41
C LYS A 193 15.64 -14.74 0.77
N GLU A 194 16.57 -14.64 -0.19
CA GLU A 194 17.97 -15.03 0.00
C GLU A 194 18.65 -14.14 1.04
N TYR A 195 18.50 -12.83 0.93
CA TYR A 195 19.12 -11.90 1.88
C TYR A 195 18.54 -12.07 3.29
N LEU A 196 17.21 -12.19 3.39
CA LEU A 196 16.52 -12.43 4.67
C LEU A 196 16.97 -13.73 5.32
N ALA A 197 17.09 -14.82 4.54
CA ALA A 197 17.62 -16.10 5.04
C ALA A 197 19.07 -15.97 5.54
N ALA A 198 19.94 -15.29 4.78
CA ALA A 198 21.32 -15.07 5.19
C ALA A 198 21.42 -14.24 6.48
N PHE A 199 20.60 -13.19 6.62
CA PHE A 199 20.50 -12.38 7.84
C PHE A 199 20.06 -13.20 9.06
N LEU A 200 18.97 -13.97 8.91
CA LEU A 200 18.45 -14.81 9.99
C LEU A 200 19.42 -15.94 10.38
N ASN A 201 20.11 -16.54 9.42
CA ASN A 201 21.15 -17.54 9.68
C ASN A 201 22.31 -16.94 10.47
N TYR A 202 22.74 -15.71 10.11
CA TYR A 202 23.77 -15.00 10.87
C TYR A 202 23.29 -14.70 12.30
N CYS A 203 22.04 -14.20 12.46
CA CYS A 203 21.48 -13.93 13.78
C CYS A 203 21.41 -15.21 14.63
N LYS A 204 20.96 -16.32 14.04
CA LYS A 204 20.90 -17.62 14.71
C LYS A 204 22.28 -18.10 15.17
N ALA A 205 23.28 -18.05 14.30
CA ALA A 205 24.66 -18.46 14.65
C ALA A 205 25.27 -17.60 15.76
N ASN A 206 24.84 -16.32 15.89
CA ASN A 206 25.30 -15.40 16.91
C ASN A 206 24.36 -15.30 18.14
N LYS A 207 23.30 -16.12 18.22
CA LYS A 207 22.29 -16.14 19.30
C LYS A 207 21.62 -14.77 19.52
N LEU A 208 21.29 -14.09 18.42
CA LEU A 208 20.56 -12.83 18.44
C LEU A 208 19.09 -13.10 18.19
N GLU A 209 18.20 -12.52 19.00
CA GLU A 209 16.75 -12.55 18.74
C GLU A 209 16.41 -11.50 17.68
N VAL A 210 15.42 -11.80 16.82
CA VAL A 210 14.91 -10.89 15.79
C VAL A 210 13.41 -10.77 15.99
N ASN A 211 12.96 -9.71 16.68
CA ASN A 211 11.56 -9.60 17.07
C ASN A 211 10.63 -9.31 15.87
N PHE A 212 11.14 -8.66 14.83
CA PHE A 212 10.42 -8.46 13.57
C PHE A 212 11.37 -8.58 12.38
N LEU A 213 10.80 -9.01 11.27
CA LEU A 213 11.45 -9.02 9.96
C LEU A 213 10.80 -7.95 9.09
N SER A 214 11.58 -7.23 8.28
CA SER A 214 11.07 -6.11 7.51
C SER A 214 11.78 -5.90 6.17
N TRP A 215 11.00 -5.37 5.20
CA TRP A 215 11.44 -4.93 3.87
C TRP A 215 10.48 -3.88 3.32
N HIS A 216 10.75 -3.39 2.11
CA HIS A 216 9.95 -2.40 1.41
C HIS A 216 9.27 -3.00 0.16
N GLU A 217 8.09 -2.48 -0.18
CA GLU A 217 7.34 -2.79 -1.38
C GLU A 217 7.04 -1.48 -2.12
N LEU A 218 8.02 -1.03 -2.90
CA LEU A 218 8.01 0.29 -3.56
C LEU A 218 7.86 0.20 -5.07
N ASN A 219 7.77 -1.01 -5.62
CA ASN A 219 7.59 -1.23 -7.04
C ASN A 219 6.10 -1.30 -7.39
N ASP A 220 5.55 -0.21 -7.89
CA ASP A 220 4.13 -0.10 -8.25
C ASP A 220 3.68 -1.04 -9.37
N THR A 221 4.59 -1.71 -10.07
CA THR A 221 4.26 -2.77 -11.05
C THR A 221 4.09 -4.13 -10.39
N MET A 222 4.50 -4.28 -9.13
CA MET A 222 4.53 -5.53 -8.38
C MET A 222 3.46 -5.61 -7.28
N ILE A 223 2.47 -4.72 -7.29
CA ILE A 223 1.40 -4.69 -6.26
C ILE A 223 0.72 -6.06 -6.10
N LEU A 224 0.55 -6.80 -7.20
CA LEU A 224 -0.03 -8.15 -7.21
C LEU A 224 0.75 -9.20 -6.41
N PHE A 225 2.02 -8.95 -6.10
CA PHE A 225 2.90 -9.91 -5.45
C PHE A 225 3.20 -9.57 -3.98
N VAL A 226 2.63 -8.46 -3.49
CA VAL A 226 2.87 -8.00 -2.10
C VAL A 226 2.39 -9.03 -1.08
N ASP A 227 1.25 -9.64 -1.31
CA ASP A 227 0.72 -10.71 -0.45
C ASP A 227 1.57 -11.99 -0.53
N ASP A 228 2.01 -12.38 -1.72
CA ASP A 228 2.90 -13.53 -1.91
C ASP A 228 4.20 -13.38 -1.12
N HIS A 229 4.82 -12.20 -1.12
CA HIS A 229 6.04 -11.92 -0.37
C HIS A 229 5.81 -12.04 1.15
N VAL A 230 4.71 -11.49 1.67
CA VAL A 230 4.36 -11.60 3.10
C VAL A 230 4.06 -13.05 3.47
N ILE A 231 3.29 -13.77 2.66
CA ILE A 231 2.95 -15.19 2.88
C ILE A 231 4.23 -16.04 2.85
N ASP A 232 5.13 -15.79 1.89
CA ASP A 232 6.40 -16.52 1.79
C ASP A 232 7.28 -16.26 3.02
N ALA A 233 7.40 -15.01 3.48
CA ALA A 233 8.16 -14.65 4.68
C ALA A 233 7.59 -15.31 5.93
N LYS A 234 6.26 -15.29 6.09
CA LYS A 234 5.60 -15.98 7.23
C LYS A 234 5.88 -17.46 7.23
N ARG A 235 5.69 -18.12 6.09
CA ARG A 235 5.87 -19.58 5.95
C ARG A 235 7.32 -19.99 6.19
N ASN A 236 8.27 -19.32 5.53
CA ASN A 236 9.66 -19.75 5.52
C ASN A 236 10.47 -19.27 6.71
N PHE A 237 10.06 -18.20 7.37
CA PHE A 237 10.81 -17.59 8.49
C PHE A 237 10.02 -17.58 9.79
N GLN A 238 8.88 -16.87 9.86
CA GLN A 238 8.14 -16.68 11.11
C GLN A 238 7.59 -18.00 11.67
N GLN A 239 7.01 -18.85 10.85
CA GLN A 239 6.41 -20.13 11.22
C GLN A 239 7.39 -21.29 11.15
N SER A 240 8.62 -21.06 10.68
CA SER A 240 9.62 -22.09 10.49
C SER A 240 10.18 -22.56 11.84
N PRO A 241 10.11 -23.86 12.15
CA PRO A 241 10.75 -24.42 13.36
C PRO A 241 12.25 -24.17 13.41
N PHE A 242 12.90 -24.04 12.24
CA PHE A 242 14.33 -23.79 12.13
C PHE A 242 14.75 -22.46 12.74
N TYR A 243 13.87 -21.43 12.68
CA TYR A 243 14.13 -20.09 13.20
C TYR A 243 13.43 -19.79 14.54
N LYS A 244 12.82 -20.79 15.20
CA LYS A 244 12.04 -20.61 16.43
C LYS A 244 12.80 -19.87 17.53
N GLU A 245 14.10 -20.12 17.66
CA GLU A 245 14.94 -19.49 18.69
C GLU A 245 15.17 -17.99 18.48
N LEU A 246 14.95 -17.48 17.27
CA LEU A 246 15.06 -16.05 16.97
C LEU A 246 13.88 -15.23 17.53
N LYS A 247 12.80 -15.88 17.98
CA LYS A 247 11.59 -15.24 18.52
C LYS A 247 10.94 -14.24 17.56
N LEU A 248 10.93 -14.55 16.26
CA LEU A 248 10.33 -13.72 15.23
C LEU A 248 8.81 -13.67 15.42
N GLN A 249 8.31 -12.50 15.83
CA GLN A 249 6.90 -12.31 16.18
C GLN A 249 6.13 -11.57 15.09
N LYS A 250 6.76 -10.63 14.39
CA LYS A 250 6.08 -9.73 13.47
C LYS A 250 6.78 -9.67 12.10
N ILE A 251 5.97 -9.47 11.06
CA ILE A 251 6.40 -9.16 9.70
C ILE A 251 5.90 -7.75 9.36
N TYR A 252 6.82 -6.82 9.18
CA TYR A 252 6.52 -5.45 8.78
C TYR A 252 6.91 -5.18 7.34
N VAL A 253 6.06 -4.48 6.61
CA VAL A 253 6.43 -3.88 5.33
C VAL A 253 6.65 -2.39 5.58
N ASN A 254 7.88 -2.03 5.91
CA ASN A 254 8.24 -0.74 6.49
C ASN A 254 8.05 0.45 5.56
N GLU A 255 7.99 0.22 4.25
CA GLU A 255 7.65 1.22 3.25
C GLU A 255 6.82 0.58 2.14
N ILE A 256 5.66 1.16 1.90
CA ILE A 256 4.73 0.75 0.84
C ILE A 256 4.31 1.95 -0.01
N VAL A 257 3.76 1.69 -1.17
CA VAL A 257 3.32 2.69 -2.15
C VAL A 257 4.49 3.37 -2.84
N GLY A 258 4.77 2.97 -4.05
CA GLY A 258 5.85 3.53 -4.86
C GLY A 258 5.57 4.97 -5.33
N ASN A 259 6.57 5.55 -5.95
CA ASN A 259 6.52 6.96 -6.37
C ASN A 259 5.40 7.27 -7.37
N LEU A 260 5.11 6.34 -8.30
CA LEU A 260 4.08 6.57 -9.31
C LEU A 260 2.66 6.43 -8.73
N ALA A 261 2.50 5.59 -7.69
CA ALA A 261 1.23 5.34 -7.02
C ALA A 261 0.91 6.31 -5.88
N GLN A 262 1.86 7.19 -5.51
CA GLN A 262 1.76 7.96 -4.26
C GLN A 262 0.47 8.79 -4.11
N TYR A 263 -0.21 9.14 -5.20
CA TYR A 263 -1.46 9.91 -5.18
C TYR A 263 -2.65 9.16 -5.78
N GLN A 264 -2.47 7.89 -6.17
CA GLN A 264 -3.46 7.11 -6.90
C GLN A 264 -4.25 6.20 -5.94
N PRO A 265 -5.54 6.49 -5.67
CA PRO A 265 -6.34 5.72 -4.74
C PRO A 265 -6.44 4.22 -5.06
N GLY A 266 -6.56 3.86 -6.34
CA GLY A 266 -6.67 2.46 -6.76
C GLY A 266 -5.47 1.63 -6.36
N GLU A 267 -4.26 2.13 -6.62
CA GLU A 267 -2.99 1.49 -6.27
C GLU A 267 -2.77 1.43 -4.77
N ILE A 268 -3.05 2.52 -4.06
CA ILE A 268 -2.96 2.56 -2.59
C ILE A 268 -3.85 1.46 -1.99
N LEU A 269 -5.08 1.30 -2.51
CA LEU A 269 -5.99 0.24 -2.06
C LEU A 269 -5.49 -1.15 -2.42
N GLY A 270 -4.81 -1.31 -3.55
CA GLY A 270 -4.15 -2.56 -3.92
C GLY A 270 -3.10 -2.99 -2.88
N TYR A 271 -2.22 -2.08 -2.46
CA TYR A 271 -1.25 -2.34 -1.39
C TYR A 271 -1.93 -2.71 -0.07
N LEU A 272 -2.89 -1.90 0.38
CA LEU A 272 -3.57 -2.11 1.65
C LEU A 272 -4.34 -3.44 1.70
N TYR A 273 -5.02 -3.79 0.59
CA TYR A 273 -5.75 -5.04 0.46
C TYR A 273 -4.81 -6.26 0.54
N ASN A 274 -3.73 -6.28 -0.25
CA ASN A 274 -2.80 -7.40 -0.30
C ASN A 274 -2.09 -7.63 1.04
N LEU A 275 -1.74 -6.55 1.75
CA LEU A 275 -1.16 -6.63 3.09
C LEU A 275 -2.15 -7.15 4.14
N GLU A 276 -3.43 -6.70 4.13
CA GLU A 276 -4.48 -7.27 5.00
C GLU A 276 -4.71 -8.75 4.67
N TYR A 277 -4.81 -9.10 3.38
CA TYR A 277 -5.03 -10.46 2.92
C TYR A 277 -3.93 -11.41 3.40
N ALA A 278 -2.67 -11.00 3.27
CA ALA A 278 -1.51 -11.75 3.74
C ALA A 278 -1.30 -11.67 5.26
N LYS A 279 -2.10 -10.83 5.96
CA LYS A 279 -1.99 -10.60 7.41
C LYS A 279 -0.60 -10.08 7.83
N ALA A 280 -0.05 -9.13 7.09
CA ALA A 280 1.11 -8.39 7.57
C ALA A 280 0.84 -7.80 8.97
N ASP A 281 1.88 -7.63 9.78
CA ASP A 281 1.71 -7.14 11.16
C ASP A 281 1.76 -5.61 11.25
N GLY A 282 2.09 -4.93 10.15
CA GLY A 282 2.07 -3.50 9.98
C GLY A 282 2.77 -3.07 8.71
N ALA A 283 2.44 -1.87 8.25
CA ALA A 283 3.06 -1.24 7.09
C ALA A 283 3.10 0.28 7.28
N CYS A 284 4.04 0.96 6.64
CA CYS A 284 4.11 2.40 6.61
C CYS A 284 4.08 2.91 5.18
N ARG A 285 3.24 3.92 4.92
CA ARG A 285 3.26 4.64 3.65
C ARG A 285 4.61 5.33 3.47
N ALA A 286 5.30 5.03 2.38
CA ALA A 286 6.53 5.70 1.97
C ALA A 286 6.30 7.17 1.62
N CYS A 287 7.37 7.93 1.54
CA CYS A 287 7.35 9.33 1.17
C CYS A 287 8.29 9.58 -0.03
N TRP A 288 7.84 10.41 -0.95
CA TRP A 288 8.53 10.71 -2.20
C TRP A 288 8.61 12.20 -2.43
N ASP A 289 9.49 12.62 -3.31
CA ASP A 289 9.49 14.00 -3.80
C ASP A 289 8.20 14.29 -4.58
N SER A 290 7.76 15.55 -4.53
CA SER A 290 6.71 16.05 -5.40
C SER A 290 7.14 15.96 -6.87
N LYS A 291 6.15 15.87 -7.80
CA LYS A 291 6.43 15.75 -9.25
C LYS A 291 6.78 17.07 -9.93
N GLY A 292 6.51 18.20 -9.29
CA GLY A 292 6.71 19.54 -9.85
C GLY A 292 8.19 19.89 -10.11
N PRO A 293 8.45 20.98 -10.84
CA PRO A 293 9.82 21.42 -11.17
C PRO A 293 10.64 21.76 -9.91
N ASN A 294 9.97 22.21 -8.84
CA ASN A 294 10.57 22.44 -7.52
C ASN A 294 10.32 21.23 -6.64
N LYS A 295 11.00 20.13 -6.91
CA LYS A 295 10.87 18.89 -6.14
C LYS A 295 11.04 19.15 -4.65
N VAL A 296 9.99 18.93 -3.89
CA VAL A 296 9.99 19.05 -2.43
C VAL A 296 9.75 17.66 -1.83
N SER A 297 10.61 17.28 -0.92
CA SER A 297 10.47 15.97 -0.27
C SER A 297 9.26 15.94 0.67
N ASN A 298 8.33 15.03 0.39
CA ASN A 298 7.19 14.78 1.27
C ASN A 298 7.58 14.10 2.60
N CYS A 299 8.83 13.68 2.75
CA CYS A 299 9.33 13.10 4.00
C CYS A 299 9.47 14.18 5.11
N PHE A 300 9.88 15.39 4.74
CA PHE A 300 10.31 16.41 5.72
C PHE A 300 9.55 17.73 5.62
N ASN A 301 8.44 17.77 4.88
CA ASN A 301 7.62 18.99 4.71
C ASN A 301 6.26 18.94 5.42
N ASN A 302 6.09 18.03 6.40
CA ASN A 302 4.90 17.91 7.24
C ASN A 302 3.59 17.62 6.47
N THR A 303 3.68 16.88 5.36
CA THR A 303 2.55 16.55 4.48
C THR A 303 1.96 15.16 4.73
N LEU A 304 2.29 14.49 5.87
CA LEU A 304 1.90 13.10 6.11
C LEU A 304 2.32 12.19 4.94
N SER A 305 3.58 12.28 4.53
CA SER A 305 4.11 11.52 3.39
C SER A 305 3.31 11.76 2.09
N GLY A 306 2.96 13.02 1.84
CA GLY A 306 2.23 13.44 0.64
C GLY A 306 0.71 13.25 0.70
N MET A 307 0.13 12.91 1.85
CA MET A 307 -1.33 12.77 1.97
C MET A 307 -2.08 14.09 2.09
N VAL A 308 -1.42 15.15 2.57
CA VAL A 308 -2.01 16.50 2.63
C VAL A 308 -1.15 17.50 1.87
N MET A 309 -1.73 18.64 1.52
CA MET A 309 -1.04 19.74 0.86
C MET A 309 0.00 20.37 1.80
N PRO A 310 1.15 20.81 1.29
CA PRO A 310 2.06 21.62 2.08
C PRO A 310 1.38 22.94 2.49
N ASN A 311 1.68 23.42 3.69
CA ASN A 311 1.23 24.68 4.28
C ASN A 311 -0.27 24.78 4.60
N THR A 312 -1.18 24.41 3.69
CA THR A 312 -2.65 24.46 3.92
C THR A 312 -3.18 23.24 4.64
N PHE A 313 -2.48 22.09 4.53
CA PHE A 313 -2.87 20.78 5.07
C PHE A 313 -4.23 20.28 4.56
N GLU A 314 -4.70 20.81 3.43
CA GLU A 314 -5.88 20.31 2.74
C GLU A 314 -5.65 18.86 2.29
N PRO A 315 -6.65 17.96 2.42
CA PRO A 315 -6.50 16.56 2.08
C PRO A 315 -6.29 16.36 0.58
N ARG A 316 -5.42 15.43 0.21
CA ARG A 316 -5.29 14.89 -1.14
C ARG A 316 -6.10 13.59 -1.28
N ALA A 317 -6.20 13.03 -2.47
CA ALA A 317 -6.85 11.76 -2.73
C ALA A 317 -6.33 10.63 -1.82
N ALA A 318 -5.02 10.57 -1.59
CA ALA A 318 -4.39 9.60 -0.70
C ALA A 318 -4.91 9.71 0.75
N TRP A 319 -5.13 10.91 1.28
CA TRP A 319 -5.70 11.09 2.62
C TRP A 319 -7.11 10.52 2.74
N TRP A 320 -7.96 10.79 1.75
CA TRP A 320 -9.31 10.25 1.70
C TRP A 320 -9.32 8.73 1.58
N THR A 321 -8.36 8.16 0.84
CA THR A 321 -8.19 6.71 0.71
C THR A 321 -7.84 6.08 2.06
N TYR A 322 -6.84 6.60 2.77
CA TYR A 322 -6.47 6.11 4.10
C TYR A 322 -7.56 6.32 5.15
N LYS A 323 -8.29 7.46 5.09
CA LYS A 323 -9.43 7.69 5.97
C LYS A 323 -10.54 6.66 5.75
N ALA A 324 -10.99 6.49 4.51
CA ALA A 324 -12.04 5.50 4.18
C ALA A 324 -11.58 4.07 4.54
N TYR A 325 -10.30 3.76 4.36
CA TYR A 325 -9.70 2.50 4.78
C TYR A 325 -9.79 2.32 6.30
N ALA A 326 -9.36 3.30 7.07
CA ALA A 326 -9.31 3.24 8.54
C ALA A 326 -10.70 3.08 9.16
N ASP A 327 -11.71 3.76 8.61
CA ASP A 327 -13.10 3.71 9.09
C ASP A 327 -13.66 2.28 9.11
N GLY A 328 -13.17 1.38 8.25
CA GLY A 328 -13.68 0.03 8.10
C GLY A 328 -12.85 -1.09 8.76
N VAL A 329 -11.63 -0.84 9.20
CA VAL A 329 -10.68 -1.91 9.60
C VAL A 329 -11.23 -2.85 10.68
N ASN A 330 -11.84 -2.30 11.73
CA ASN A 330 -12.27 -3.10 12.90
C ASN A 330 -13.55 -3.91 12.64
N SER A 331 -14.19 -3.73 11.52
CA SER A 331 -15.48 -4.33 11.17
C SER A 331 -15.50 -4.99 9.79
N ARG A 332 -14.34 -5.44 9.32
CA ARG A 332 -14.16 -6.11 8.02
C ARG A 332 -15.05 -7.34 7.89
N VAL A 333 -15.65 -7.47 6.73
CA VAL A 333 -16.35 -8.67 6.28
C VAL A 333 -15.70 -9.23 5.02
N ARG A 334 -16.01 -10.48 4.72
CA ARG A 334 -15.41 -11.16 3.56
C ARG A 334 -15.84 -10.50 2.26
N SER A 335 -14.87 -10.16 1.45
CA SER A 335 -15.05 -9.73 0.06
C SER A 335 -14.08 -10.47 -0.86
N ARG A 336 -14.50 -10.67 -2.12
CA ARG A 336 -13.69 -11.34 -3.14
C ARG A 336 -14.04 -10.78 -4.52
N SER A 337 -13.01 -10.49 -5.30
CA SER A 337 -13.11 -10.14 -6.72
C SER A 337 -12.75 -11.35 -7.60
N ASP A 338 -13.31 -11.41 -8.82
CA ASP A 338 -12.89 -12.31 -9.91
C ASP A 338 -11.74 -11.72 -10.74
N ASN A 339 -11.33 -10.50 -10.43
CA ASN A 339 -10.21 -9.78 -11.04
C ASN A 339 -9.20 -9.43 -9.94
N ASP A 340 -7.98 -9.94 -10.05
CA ASP A 340 -6.90 -9.77 -9.08
C ASP A 340 -6.40 -8.33 -8.94
N ARG A 341 -6.72 -7.45 -9.90
CA ARG A 341 -6.38 -6.02 -9.88
C ARG A 341 -7.52 -5.13 -9.38
N LEU A 342 -8.71 -5.67 -9.20
CA LEU A 342 -9.85 -5.01 -8.59
C LEU A 342 -10.01 -5.51 -7.16
N VAL A 343 -9.67 -4.67 -6.19
CA VAL A 343 -9.75 -5.00 -4.77
C VAL A 343 -10.97 -4.41 -4.12
N ALA A 344 -11.47 -5.08 -3.09
CA ALA A 344 -12.63 -4.66 -2.31
C ALA A 344 -12.39 -4.90 -0.82
N LEU A 345 -12.54 -3.86 -0.02
CA LEU A 345 -12.45 -3.87 1.43
C LEU A 345 -13.84 -3.53 1.99
N ALA A 346 -14.58 -4.56 2.39
CA ALA A 346 -15.94 -4.40 2.89
C ALA A 346 -15.98 -4.40 4.43
N SER A 347 -16.87 -3.61 5.00
CA SER A 347 -17.08 -3.49 6.45
C SER A 347 -18.55 -3.27 6.79
N LYS A 348 -18.95 -3.59 8.03
CA LYS A 348 -20.31 -3.38 8.51
C LYS A 348 -20.35 -2.74 9.90
N SER A 349 -21.34 -1.88 10.16
CA SER A 349 -21.68 -1.36 11.49
C SER A 349 -23.07 -1.86 11.88
N ASN A 350 -23.12 -2.80 12.83
CA ASN A 350 -24.36 -3.46 13.20
C ASN A 350 -25.36 -2.55 13.95
N PRO A 351 -24.96 -1.67 14.90
CA PRO A 351 -25.94 -0.83 15.55
C PRO A 351 -26.66 0.13 14.59
N GLU A 352 -25.94 0.56 13.53
CA GLU A 352 -26.44 1.58 12.60
C GLU A 352 -27.09 1.00 11.36
N GLY A 353 -27.03 -0.32 11.13
CA GLY A 353 -27.51 -0.94 9.89
C GLY A 353 -26.80 -0.39 8.65
N LYS A 354 -25.50 -0.09 8.78
CA LYS A 354 -24.69 0.55 7.75
C LYS A 354 -23.55 -0.38 7.32
N ALA A 355 -23.23 -0.37 6.04
CA ALA A 355 -22.06 -1.02 5.50
C ALA A 355 -21.31 -0.10 4.53
N GLN A 356 -20.02 -0.35 4.38
CA GLN A 356 -19.15 0.34 3.44
C GLN A 356 -18.35 -0.67 2.64
N ILE A 357 -18.26 -0.46 1.34
CA ILE A 357 -17.43 -1.24 0.43
C ILE A 357 -16.49 -0.25 -0.27
N LEU A 358 -15.21 -0.32 0.08
CA LEU A 358 -14.15 0.49 -0.48
C LEU A 358 -13.47 -0.32 -1.58
N LEU A 359 -13.47 0.22 -2.80
CA LEU A 359 -13.03 -0.44 -4.03
C LEU A 359 -11.89 0.33 -4.66
N GLY A 360 -10.87 -0.39 -5.14
CA GLY A 360 -9.76 0.15 -5.91
C GLY A 360 -9.45 -0.71 -7.13
N TYR A 361 -9.06 -0.07 -8.24
CA TYR A 361 -8.61 -0.78 -9.43
C TYR A 361 -7.24 -0.24 -9.83
N PHE A 362 -6.25 -1.11 -9.83
CA PHE A 362 -4.87 -0.79 -10.16
C PHE A 362 -4.43 -1.60 -11.38
N ASP A 363 -4.35 -0.96 -12.53
CA ASP A 363 -3.85 -1.59 -13.76
C ASP A 363 -3.18 -0.57 -14.65
N ARG A 364 -1.86 -0.62 -14.71
CA ARG A 364 -1.07 0.32 -15.52
C ARG A 364 -1.15 0.08 -17.01
N ASN A 365 -1.64 -1.09 -17.43
CA ASN A 365 -1.77 -1.47 -18.83
C ASN A 365 -3.15 -1.10 -19.42
N TYR A 366 -4.10 -0.72 -18.57
CA TYR A 366 -5.46 -0.35 -19.00
C TYR A 366 -5.77 1.08 -18.57
N SER A 367 -6.18 1.88 -19.56
CA SER A 367 -6.67 3.25 -19.33
C SER A 367 -8.21 3.34 -19.43
N SER A 368 -8.89 2.23 -19.76
CA SER A 368 -10.33 2.20 -19.97
C SER A 368 -11.09 1.84 -18.69
N ALA A 369 -12.24 2.49 -18.50
CA ALA A 369 -13.15 2.14 -17.43
C ALA A 369 -13.66 0.71 -17.57
N THR A 370 -13.81 0.02 -16.45
CA THR A 370 -14.41 -1.32 -16.39
C THR A 370 -15.84 -1.23 -15.84
N ARG A 371 -16.66 -2.25 -16.16
CA ARG A 371 -17.97 -2.45 -15.52
C ARG A 371 -17.79 -3.38 -14.33
N VAL A 372 -18.14 -2.91 -13.13
CA VAL A 372 -18.07 -3.70 -11.90
C VAL A 372 -19.46 -4.05 -11.43
N THR A 373 -19.72 -5.33 -11.16
CA THR A 373 -20.95 -5.81 -10.53
C THR A 373 -20.62 -6.26 -9.10
N LEU A 374 -21.27 -5.65 -8.12
CA LEU A 374 -21.19 -6.02 -6.73
C LEU A 374 -22.37 -6.95 -6.39
N SER A 375 -22.07 -8.11 -5.80
CA SER A 375 -23.06 -9.03 -5.23
C SER A 375 -23.00 -8.92 -3.70
N LEU A 376 -23.98 -8.26 -3.10
CA LEU A 376 -24.07 -8.01 -1.67
C LEU A 376 -24.96 -9.09 -1.03
N GLY A 377 -24.38 -10.00 -0.27
CA GLY A 377 -25.06 -11.14 0.34
C GLY A 377 -25.23 -10.99 1.86
N ASN A 378 -26.24 -11.70 2.40
CA ASN A 378 -26.54 -11.75 3.83
C ASN A 378 -26.87 -10.36 4.43
N LEU A 379 -27.70 -9.56 3.72
CA LEU A 379 -28.09 -8.22 4.13
C LEU A 379 -28.86 -8.19 5.47
N GLU A 380 -29.48 -9.28 5.86
CA GLU A 380 -30.10 -9.46 7.18
C GLU A 380 -29.11 -9.29 8.34
N GLN A 381 -27.82 -9.51 8.09
CA GLN A 381 -26.76 -9.25 9.07
C GLN A 381 -26.49 -7.77 9.31
N LEU A 382 -27.06 -6.90 8.48
CA LEU A 382 -27.15 -5.45 8.70
C LEU A 382 -28.51 -5.05 9.32
N GLY A 383 -29.35 -6.06 9.67
CA GLY A 383 -30.73 -5.83 10.11
C GLY A 383 -31.64 -5.33 8.99
N ILE A 384 -31.28 -5.54 7.73
CA ILE A 384 -32.07 -5.17 6.55
C ILE A 384 -33.00 -6.34 6.21
N GLN A 385 -34.30 -6.09 6.17
CA GLN A 385 -35.30 -7.12 5.90
C GLN A 385 -35.75 -7.11 4.44
N ARG A 386 -36.32 -8.22 4.00
CA ARG A 386 -36.95 -8.33 2.69
C ARG A 386 -38.08 -7.30 2.56
N GLY A 387 -38.14 -6.62 1.42
CA GLY A 387 -39.09 -5.55 1.14
C GLY A 387 -38.69 -4.18 1.70
N GLN A 388 -37.67 -4.12 2.55
CA GLN A 388 -37.20 -2.84 3.10
C GLN A 388 -36.52 -2.01 2.03
N LYS A 389 -36.74 -0.70 2.05
CA LYS A 389 -35.98 0.27 1.25
C LYS A 389 -34.66 0.60 1.97
N ILE A 390 -33.59 0.62 1.21
CA ILE A 390 -32.26 1.03 1.67
C ILE A 390 -31.71 2.09 0.74
N THR A 391 -30.82 2.92 1.26
CA THR A 391 -30.07 3.90 0.47
C THR A 391 -28.73 3.33 0.08
N LEU A 392 -28.41 3.42 -1.21
CA LEU A 392 -27.11 3.12 -1.78
C LEU A 392 -26.48 4.42 -2.25
N LYS A 393 -25.37 4.80 -1.64
CA LYS A 393 -24.61 5.99 -2.02
C LYS A 393 -23.23 5.58 -2.52
N LEU A 394 -22.97 5.81 -3.81
CA LEU A 394 -21.66 5.61 -4.43
C LEU A 394 -20.94 6.95 -4.49
N GLU A 395 -19.79 7.02 -3.85
CA GLU A 395 -18.87 8.16 -3.89
C GLU A 395 -17.54 7.73 -4.53
N LYS A 396 -16.89 8.67 -5.20
CA LYS A 396 -15.60 8.49 -5.83
C LYS A 396 -14.53 9.29 -5.10
N ILE A 397 -13.39 8.67 -4.86
CA ILE A 397 -12.13 9.31 -4.49
C ILE A 397 -11.39 9.55 -5.80
N PRO A 398 -11.39 10.78 -6.34
CA PRO A 398 -10.81 11.03 -7.65
C PRO A 398 -9.28 10.93 -7.61
N ASN A 399 -8.68 10.44 -8.69
CA ASN A 399 -7.26 10.63 -8.90
C ASN A 399 -7.00 12.09 -9.32
N ASN A 400 -6.65 12.94 -8.38
CA ASN A 400 -6.33 14.35 -8.61
C ASN A 400 -4.81 14.61 -8.53
N GLU A 401 -4.01 13.60 -8.74
CA GLU A 401 -2.55 13.65 -8.61
C GLU A 401 -2.12 14.39 -7.33
N GLU A 402 -1.27 15.43 -7.46
CA GLU A 402 -0.78 16.21 -6.31
C GLU A 402 -1.80 17.24 -5.78
N GLY A 403 -2.92 17.44 -6.46
CA GLY A 403 -3.91 18.44 -6.09
C GLY A 403 -4.73 18.05 -4.84
N ALA A 404 -5.25 19.08 -4.17
CA ALA A 404 -6.19 18.88 -3.06
C ALA A 404 -7.52 18.28 -3.54
N VAL A 405 -8.13 17.46 -2.69
CA VAL A 405 -9.47 16.90 -2.87
C VAL A 405 -10.30 17.31 -1.66
N GLN A 406 -11.16 18.31 -1.83
CA GLN A 406 -11.92 18.88 -0.72
C GLN A 406 -12.98 17.92 -0.15
N LYS A 407 -13.58 17.09 -1.01
CA LYS A 407 -14.62 16.11 -0.64
C LYS A 407 -14.67 14.99 -1.67
N LEU A 408 -15.28 13.88 -1.29
CA LEU A 408 -15.61 12.80 -2.22
C LEU A 408 -16.67 13.29 -3.23
N VAL A 409 -16.62 12.73 -4.44
CA VAL A 409 -17.58 13.06 -5.51
C VAL A 409 -18.71 12.07 -5.48
N THR A 410 -19.93 12.50 -5.18
CA THR A 410 -21.11 11.63 -5.28
C THR A 410 -21.35 11.28 -6.75
N VAL A 411 -21.22 9.99 -7.07
CA VAL A 411 -21.48 9.45 -8.40
C VAL A 411 -22.97 9.12 -8.56
N LYS A 412 -23.55 8.48 -7.54
CA LYS A 412 -24.95 8.10 -7.53
C LYS A 412 -25.44 7.91 -6.09
N GLU A 413 -26.69 8.32 -5.84
CA GLU A 413 -27.40 8.01 -4.62
C GLU A 413 -28.81 7.59 -5.00
N GLU A 414 -29.26 6.42 -4.54
CA GLU A 414 -30.56 5.88 -4.86
C GLU A 414 -31.14 5.05 -3.73
N GLN A 415 -32.48 4.98 -3.70
CA GLN A 415 -33.20 4.06 -2.84
C GLN A 415 -33.60 2.82 -3.62
N VAL A 416 -33.31 1.65 -3.08
CA VAL A 416 -33.67 0.36 -3.68
C VAL A 416 -34.43 -0.50 -2.69
N SER A 417 -35.39 -1.28 -3.16
CA SER A 417 -36.09 -2.26 -2.32
C SER A 417 -35.34 -3.59 -2.36
N VAL A 418 -35.09 -4.17 -1.20
CA VAL A 418 -34.39 -5.45 -1.06
C VAL A 418 -35.39 -6.60 -1.31
N GLY A 419 -35.32 -7.24 -2.46
CA GLY A 419 -36.23 -8.34 -2.85
C GLY A 419 -35.95 -9.67 -2.15
N SER A 420 -34.67 -9.90 -1.75
CA SER A 420 -34.19 -11.11 -1.08
C SER A 420 -33.06 -10.72 -0.09
N GLY A 421 -32.44 -11.69 0.58
CA GLY A 421 -31.24 -11.44 1.43
C GLY A 421 -29.98 -10.99 0.67
N SER A 422 -30.08 -10.77 -0.64
CA SER A 422 -28.98 -10.33 -1.50
C SER A 422 -29.41 -9.21 -2.44
N LEU A 423 -28.44 -8.41 -2.89
CA LEU A 423 -28.61 -7.31 -3.83
C LEU A 423 -27.44 -7.26 -4.81
N ALA A 424 -27.74 -7.10 -6.11
CA ALA A 424 -26.75 -6.77 -7.11
C ALA A 424 -26.71 -5.24 -7.34
N TYR A 425 -25.51 -4.68 -7.36
CA TYR A 425 -25.26 -3.26 -7.66
C TYR A 425 -24.24 -3.12 -8.76
N VAL A 426 -24.47 -2.27 -9.75
CA VAL A 426 -23.62 -2.12 -10.92
C VAL A 426 -23.00 -0.73 -10.95
N ILE A 427 -21.66 -0.69 -11.04
CA ILE A 427 -20.88 0.50 -11.34
C ILE A 427 -20.50 0.43 -12.82
N PRO A 428 -21.13 1.24 -13.70
CA PRO A 428 -20.96 1.07 -15.15
C PRO A 428 -19.59 1.52 -15.66
N ASN A 429 -19.00 2.52 -15.02
CA ASN A 429 -17.74 3.14 -15.42
C ASN A 429 -16.83 3.28 -14.18
N PHE A 430 -16.10 2.22 -13.89
CA PHE A 430 -15.12 2.21 -12.82
C PHE A 430 -13.74 2.53 -13.42
N ASN A 431 -13.19 3.68 -13.09
CA ASN A 431 -11.92 4.13 -13.65
C ASN A 431 -10.73 3.52 -12.90
N VAL A 432 -9.68 3.22 -13.65
CA VAL A 432 -8.37 2.84 -13.09
C VAL A 432 -7.79 4.00 -12.29
N HIS A 433 -6.99 3.69 -11.28
CA HIS A 433 -6.30 4.65 -10.39
C HIS A 433 -7.23 5.44 -9.45
N GLU A 434 -8.55 5.32 -9.57
CA GLU A 434 -9.52 5.95 -8.67
C GLU A 434 -9.95 4.97 -7.56
N GLY A 435 -10.45 5.51 -6.46
CA GLY A 435 -11.12 4.74 -5.41
C GLY A 435 -12.62 5.00 -5.42
N TYR A 436 -13.42 4.01 -5.03
CA TYR A 436 -14.86 4.14 -4.91
C TYR A 436 -15.34 3.62 -3.56
N LEU A 437 -16.25 4.35 -2.96
CA LEU A 437 -16.87 4.00 -1.69
C LEU A 437 -18.37 3.84 -1.89
N LEU A 438 -18.86 2.59 -1.82
CA LEU A 438 -20.29 2.32 -1.75
C LEU A 438 -20.71 2.23 -0.30
N THR A 439 -21.61 3.12 0.12
CA THR A 439 -22.28 3.07 1.42
C THR A 439 -23.67 2.47 1.25
N VAL A 440 -23.99 1.50 2.09
CA VAL A 440 -25.32 0.89 2.23
C VAL A 440 -25.87 1.33 3.57
N SER A 441 -27.07 1.89 3.61
CA SER A 441 -27.73 2.30 4.85
C SER A 441 -29.25 2.08 4.79
N LYS A 442 -29.85 1.86 5.97
CA LYS A 442 -31.31 1.80 6.14
C LYS A 442 -31.98 3.13 5.85
#